data_220a9fa1f9db764118a64fa743f36fe2
#
_entry.id   220a9fa1f9db764118a64fa743f36fe2
#
_cell.length_a   1.000
_cell.length_b   1.000
_cell.length_c   1.000
_cell.angle_alpha   90.00
_cell.angle_beta   90.00
_cell.angle_gamma   90.00
#
_symmetry.space_group_name_H-M   'P 1'
#
loop_
_entity.id
_entity.type
_entity.pdbx_description
1 polymer ?
#
loop_
_entity_poly.entity_id
_entity_poly.type
_entity_poly.pdbx_seq_one_letter_code
_entity_poly.pdbx_strand_id
1 'polypeptide(L)'
;MIEYNGVWLDSTWEFELAKRLDELKVKWVRPNPIPWVDEKGVTHNYFPDFYLPDFNLFLDPKNPHAVNVQKKKLACILTQYSNIVIIKSLEECSNYKI
;
A
#
# COMPACT_ATOMS: atom_id res chain seq x y z
N MET A 1 -1.81 15.89 -5.95
CA MET A 1 -1.26 15.65 -4.60
C MET A 1 -2.17 16.27 -3.56
N ILE A 2 -2.50 15.53 -2.52
CA ILE A 2 -3.48 15.93 -1.51
C ILE A 2 -2.79 15.97 -0.15
N GLU A 3 -2.92 17.08 0.58
CA GLU A 3 -2.47 17.14 1.97
C GLU A 3 -3.58 16.67 2.90
N TYR A 4 -3.24 15.75 3.81
CA TYR A 4 -4.16 15.22 4.80
C TYR A 4 -3.46 15.15 6.16
N ASN A 5 -3.87 16.00 7.10
CA ASN A 5 -3.29 16.08 8.44
C ASN A 5 -1.75 16.17 8.44
N GLY A 6 -1.22 17.02 7.55
CA GLY A 6 0.23 17.22 7.43
C GLY A 6 0.98 16.17 6.60
N VAL A 7 0.28 15.21 6.04
CA VAL A 7 0.88 14.16 5.20
C VAL A 7 0.45 14.36 3.75
N TRP A 8 1.41 14.31 2.84
CA TRP A 8 1.12 14.40 1.41
C TRP A 8 0.75 13.03 0.84
N LEU A 9 -0.41 12.97 0.19
CA LEU A 9 -0.94 11.76 -0.44
C LEU A 9 -0.97 11.96 -1.95
N ASP A 10 -0.63 10.92 -2.70
CA ASP A 10 -0.44 11.02 -4.14
C ASP A 10 -1.74 10.89 -4.95
N SER A 11 -2.80 10.36 -4.34
CA SER A 11 -4.04 10.09 -5.06
C SER A 11 -5.27 10.15 -4.16
N THR A 12 -6.44 10.24 -4.82
CA THR A 12 -7.73 10.16 -4.14
C THR A 12 -7.90 8.83 -3.41
N TRP A 13 -7.38 7.75 -3.97
CA TRP A 13 -7.44 6.42 -3.34
C TRP A 13 -6.71 6.40 -2.00
N GLU A 14 -5.51 6.98 -1.95
CA GLU A 14 -4.76 7.10 -0.71
C GLU A 14 -5.50 7.97 0.30
N PHE A 15 -6.08 9.09 -0.16
CA PHE A 15 -6.86 9.97 0.71
C PHE A 15 -8.05 9.23 1.34
N GLU A 16 -8.82 8.50 0.53
CA GLU A 16 -9.98 7.74 1.03
C GLU A 16 -9.56 6.64 2.02
N LEU A 17 -8.45 5.97 1.74
CA LEU A 17 -7.94 4.95 2.65
C LEU A 17 -7.46 5.55 3.97
N ALA A 18 -6.71 6.65 3.92
CA ALA A 18 -6.24 7.35 5.12
C ALA A 18 -7.41 7.78 5.99
N LYS A 19 -8.42 8.37 5.37
CA LYS A 19 -9.63 8.81 6.06
C LYS A 19 -10.36 7.62 6.70
N ARG A 20 -10.47 6.51 5.99
CA ARG A 20 -11.11 5.30 6.51
C ARG A 20 -10.34 4.70 7.70
N LEU A 21 -9.02 4.65 7.63
CA LEU A 21 -8.20 4.16 8.73
C LEU A 21 -8.37 5.03 9.97
N ASP A 22 -8.44 6.36 9.79
CA ASP A 22 -8.70 7.28 10.90
C ASP A 22 -10.09 7.07 11.51
N GLU A 23 -11.11 6.83 10.69
CA GLU A 23 -12.46 6.49 11.16
C GLU A 23 -12.46 5.22 12.02
N LEU A 24 -11.65 4.23 11.64
CA LEU A 24 -11.50 2.98 12.37
C LEU A 24 -10.56 3.11 13.58
N LYS A 25 -9.96 4.29 13.76
CA LYS A 25 -8.97 4.56 14.81
C LYS A 25 -7.76 3.63 14.72
N VAL A 26 -7.37 3.28 13.50
CA VAL A 26 -6.20 2.46 13.21
C VAL A 26 -5.02 3.39 12.93
N LYS A 27 -3.94 3.23 13.68
CA LYS A 27 -2.73 4.00 13.46
C LYS A 27 -2.09 3.58 12.13
N TRP A 28 -1.68 4.57 11.34
CA TRP A 28 -0.96 4.34 10.09
C TRP A 28 0.18 5.32 9.94
N VAL A 29 1.21 4.91 9.23
CA VAL A 29 2.36 5.75 8.90
C VAL A 29 2.74 5.52 7.44
N ARG A 30 3.48 6.47 6.86
CA ARG A 30 4.12 6.29 5.55
C ARG A 30 5.40 5.49 5.80
N PRO A 31 5.50 4.27 5.29
CA PRO A 31 6.65 3.41 5.60
C PRO A 31 7.89 3.78 4.81
N ASN A 32 9.03 3.33 5.31
CA ASN A 32 10.26 3.31 4.53
C ASN A 32 10.16 2.23 3.44
N PRO A 33 10.95 2.36 2.35
CA PRO A 33 10.98 1.31 1.33
C PRO A 33 11.40 -0.03 1.92
N ILE A 34 10.86 -1.12 1.38
CA ILE A 34 11.24 -2.47 1.78
C ILE A 34 11.94 -3.18 0.62
N PRO A 35 13.01 -3.95 0.90
CA PRO A 35 13.76 -4.61 -0.17
C PRO A 35 13.04 -5.84 -0.68
N TRP A 36 13.19 -6.10 -1.97
CA TRP A 36 12.74 -7.37 -2.57
C TRP A 36 13.73 -7.79 -3.65
N VAL A 37 13.78 -9.08 -3.93
CA VAL A 37 14.76 -9.66 -4.87
C VAL A 37 14.02 -10.17 -6.10
N ASP A 38 14.47 -9.77 -7.29
CA ASP A 38 13.87 -10.20 -8.53
C ASP A 38 14.34 -11.62 -8.95
N GLU A 39 13.82 -12.10 -10.07
CA GLU A 39 14.15 -13.43 -10.59
C GLU A 39 15.63 -13.62 -10.93
N LYS A 40 16.35 -12.52 -11.15
CA LYS A 40 17.77 -12.53 -11.48
C LYS A 40 18.67 -12.37 -10.25
N GLY A 41 18.07 -12.28 -9.06
CA GLY A 41 18.82 -12.09 -7.83
C GLY A 41 19.20 -10.64 -7.55
N VAL A 42 18.62 -9.68 -8.27
CA VAL A 42 18.88 -8.25 -8.05
C VAL A 42 17.94 -7.70 -7.00
N THR A 43 18.50 -6.97 -6.03
CA THR A 43 17.70 -6.35 -4.96
C THR A 43 17.15 -4.99 -5.42
N HIS A 44 15.87 -4.79 -5.19
CA HIS A 44 15.14 -3.56 -5.49
C HIS A 44 14.43 -3.05 -4.24
N ASN A 45 13.92 -1.84 -4.29
CA ASN A 45 13.10 -1.28 -3.23
C ASN A 45 11.63 -1.23 -3.67
N TYR A 46 10.74 -1.66 -2.79
CA TYR A 46 9.31 -1.53 -2.95
C TYR A 46 8.80 -0.42 -2.02
N PHE A 47 7.89 0.41 -2.52
CA PHE A 47 7.38 1.60 -1.81
C PHE A 47 5.88 1.44 -1.53
N PRO A 48 5.49 0.68 -0.50
CA PRO A 48 4.07 0.62 -0.13
C PRO A 48 3.62 1.96 0.44
N ASP A 49 2.34 2.27 0.30
CA ASP A 49 1.83 3.58 0.69
C ASP A 49 1.53 3.71 2.18
N PHE A 50 1.13 2.63 2.84
CA PHE A 50 0.75 2.64 4.25
C PHE A 50 1.37 1.48 5.01
N TYR A 51 1.71 1.74 6.28
CA TYR A 51 2.06 0.69 7.22
C TYR A 51 1.22 0.87 8.48
N LEU A 52 0.64 -0.23 8.97
CA LEU A 52 -0.16 -0.27 10.17
C LEU A 52 0.67 -0.94 11.28
N PRO A 53 1.30 -0.14 12.17
CA PRO A 53 2.23 -0.73 13.18
C PRO A 53 1.59 -1.76 14.09
N ASP A 54 0.32 -1.53 14.49
CA ASP A 54 -0.35 -2.43 15.42
C ASP A 54 -0.68 -3.80 14.80
N PHE A 55 -0.64 -3.91 13.48
CA PHE A 55 -0.96 -5.14 12.76
C PHE A 55 0.22 -5.70 11.96
N ASN A 56 1.33 -4.96 11.94
CA ASN A 56 2.48 -5.29 11.09
C ASN A 56 2.03 -5.56 9.66
N LEU A 57 1.25 -4.64 9.10
CA LEU A 57 0.59 -4.81 7.81
C LEU A 57 0.86 -3.62 6.91
N PHE A 58 1.27 -3.88 5.67
CA PHE A 58 1.41 -2.87 4.64
C PHE A 58 0.18 -2.85 3.74
N LEU A 59 -0.32 -1.65 3.43
CA LEU A 59 -1.42 -1.47 2.49
C LEU A 59 -0.94 -0.65 1.31
N ASP A 60 -1.29 -1.08 0.11
CA ASP A 60 -0.86 -0.42 -1.12
C ASP A 60 -2.02 -0.32 -2.11
N PRO A 61 -2.73 0.82 -2.13
CA PRO A 61 -3.79 1.04 -3.11
C PRO A 61 -3.19 1.15 -4.52
N LYS A 62 -3.70 0.33 -5.44
CA LYS A 62 -3.27 0.35 -6.83
C LYS A 62 -4.48 0.15 -7.75
N ASN A 63 -4.65 1.04 -8.73
CA ASN A 63 -5.71 0.88 -9.70
C ASN A 63 -5.45 -0.36 -10.59
N PRO A 64 -6.48 -0.88 -11.29
CA PRO A 64 -6.33 -2.10 -12.10
C PRO A 64 -5.26 -1.99 -13.18
N HIS A 65 -5.06 -0.82 -13.76
CA HIS A 65 -4.02 -0.61 -14.76
C HIS A 65 -2.62 -0.80 -14.17
N ALA A 66 -2.37 -0.19 -12.99
CA ALA A 66 -1.09 -0.33 -12.30
C ALA A 66 -0.84 -1.79 -11.90
N VAL A 67 -1.87 -2.50 -11.41
CA VAL A 67 -1.77 -3.92 -11.07
C VAL A 67 -1.39 -4.74 -12.30
N ASN A 68 -2.03 -4.47 -13.43
CA ASN A 68 -1.75 -5.20 -14.67
C ASN A 68 -0.33 -4.95 -15.18
N VAL A 69 0.11 -3.69 -15.20
CA VAL A 69 1.46 -3.31 -15.67
C VAL A 69 2.55 -3.90 -14.77
N GLN A 70 2.31 -3.95 -13.46
CA GLN A 70 3.29 -4.42 -12.48
C GLN A 70 3.04 -5.86 -12.03
N LYS A 71 2.29 -6.64 -12.78
CA LYS A 71 1.84 -7.98 -12.37
C LYS A 71 2.97 -8.89 -11.93
N LYS A 72 4.03 -9.00 -12.72
CA LYS A 72 5.18 -9.86 -12.40
C LYS A 72 5.93 -9.39 -11.17
N LYS A 73 6.15 -8.08 -11.09
CA LYS A 73 6.82 -7.46 -9.95
C LYS A 73 6.04 -7.71 -8.66
N LEU A 74 4.74 -7.44 -8.66
CA LEU A 74 3.89 -7.63 -7.49
C LEU A 74 3.82 -9.09 -7.07
N ALA A 75 3.72 -10.01 -8.03
CA ALA A 75 3.73 -11.44 -7.73
C ALA A 75 5.01 -11.83 -7.01
N CYS A 76 6.16 -11.35 -7.49
CA CYS A 76 7.45 -11.63 -6.87
C CYS A 76 7.53 -11.06 -5.45
N ILE A 77 7.10 -9.82 -5.26
CA ILE A 77 7.10 -9.17 -3.94
C ILE A 77 6.21 -9.95 -2.96
N LEU A 78 5.02 -10.35 -3.39
CA LEU A 78 4.06 -11.06 -2.53
C LEU A 78 4.49 -12.47 -2.16
N THR A 79 5.45 -13.07 -2.89
CA THR A 79 6.05 -14.33 -2.45
C THR A 79 7.05 -14.12 -1.32
N GLN A 80 7.61 -12.93 -1.19
CA GLN A 80 8.64 -12.62 -0.19
C GLN A 80 8.08 -11.99 1.09
N TYR A 81 6.88 -11.42 1.02
CA TYR A 81 6.22 -10.76 2.15
C TYR A 81 4.78 -11.22 2.25
N SER A 82 4.40 -11.79 3.38
CA SER A 82 3.03 -12.24 3.63
C SER A 82 2.12 -11.15 4.18
N ASN A 83 2.69 -10.00 4.52
CA ASN A 83 1.98 -8.90 5.21
C ASN A 83 1.77 -7.67 4.33
N ILE A 84 1.55 -7.88 3.03
CA ILE A 84 1.24 -6.80 2.09
C ILE A 84 -0.13 -7.06 1.48
N VAL A 85 -1.00 -6.06 1.53
CA VAL A 85 -2.32 -6.09 0.89
C VAL A 85 -2.38 -5.06 -0.22
N ILE A 86 -2.65 -5.51 -1.43
CA ILE A 86 -2.88 -4.63 -2.57
C ILE A 86 -4.39 -4.35 -2.64
N ILE A 87 -4.77 -3.08 -2.51
CA ILE A 87 -6.18 -2.67 -2.56
C ILE A 87 -6.47 -2.20 -3.98
N LYS A 88 -7.41 -2.85 -4.66
CA LYS A 88 -7.58 -2.74 -6.11
C LYS A 88 -8.77 -1.92 -6.56
N SER A 89 -9.52 -1.29 -5.65
CA SER A 89 -10.62 -0.41 -6.01
C SER A 89 -10.76 0.75 -5.03
N LEU A 90 -11.32 1.86 -5.52
CA LEU A 90 -11.61 3.00 -4.67
C LEU A 90 -12.64 2.63 -3.59
N GLU A 91 -13.62 1.80 -3.93
CA GLU A 91 -14.62 1.33 -2.97
C GLU A 91 -13.98 0.56 -1.83
N GLU A 92 -13.01 -0.32 -2.13
CA GLU A 92 -12.28 -1.04 -1.09
C GLU A 92 -11.48 -0.12 -0.19
N CYS A 93 -10.92 0.99 -0.74
CA CYS A 93 -10.25 2.00 0.06
C CYS A 93 -11.21 2.68 1.02
N SER A 94 -12.36 3.13 0.52
CA SER A 94 -13.35 3.87 1.30
C SER A 94 -14.03 3.02 2.36
N ASN A 95 -14.13 1.72 2.14
CA ASN A 95 -14.83 0.78 3.02
C ASN A 95 -13.88 -0.27 3.62
N TYR A 96 -12.60 0.03 3.68
CA TYR A 96 -11.60 -0.93 4.16
C TYR A 96 -11.98 -1.45 5.55
N LYS A 97 -11.83 -2.76 5.74
CA LYS A 97 -12.10 -3.44 7.01
C LYS A 97 -10.84 -4.13 7.49
N ILE A 98 -10.61 -4.03 8.76
CA ILE A 98 -9.44 -4.63 9.38
C ILE A 98 -9.82 -5.63 10.47
#